data_46da96feb884d335bf6415addaf9bff7
#
_entry.id   46da96feb884d335bf6415addaf9bff7
#
_cell.length_a   1.000
_cell.length_b   1.000
_cell.length_c   1.000
_cell.angle_alpha   90.00
_cell.angle_beta   90.00
_cell.angle_gamma   90.00
#
_symmetry.space_group_name_H-M   'P 1'
#
loop_
_entity.id
_entity.type
_entity.pdbx_description
1 polymer ?
#
loop_
_entity_poly.entity_id
_entity_poly.type
_entity_poly.pdbx_seq_one_letter_code
_entity_poly.pdbx_strand_id
1 'polypeptide(L)'
;EKNDKKIRESLLAKRWCGITNRNGVNYDIKQIGNNYYMNEFSAAIGLVQLKKLDTLNNIHRKIAKRYSQEIKLNTKMQFDKNCSYHLYWILVKNRNEFRKKMSKCGIETGTHYKPIHTFSLYKSKTKLKNTENIGKSIVTIPCHPGLNESDIEKIIRLTNKFS
;
A
#
# COMPACT_ATOMS: atom_id res chain seq x y z
N GLU A 1 -4.94 26.62 2.18
CA GLU A 1 -4.22 25.97 3.29
C GLU A 1 -3.53 27.03 4.10
N LYS A 2 -4.05 27.32 5.28
CA LYS A 2 -3.49 28.35 6.16
C LYS A 2 -2.17 27.81 6.71
N ASN A 3 -1.09 28.52 6.42
CA ASN A 3 0.23 28.30 6.98
C ASN A 3 0.17 28.67 8.49
N ASP A 4 -0.38 27.78 9.31
CA ASP A 4 -0.56 28.02 10.74
C ASP A 4 0.80 27.90 11.44
N LYS A 5 1.36 29.05 11.79
CA LYS A 5 2.66 29.17 12.45
C LYS A 5 2.75 28.31 13.72
N LYS A 6 1.68 28.23 14.52
CA LYS A 6 1.64 27.42 15.74
C LYS A 6 1.74 25.93 15.45
N ILE A 7 1.01 25.44 14.42
CA ILE A 7 1.09 24.05 14.01
C ILE A 7 2.51 23.73 13.50
N ARG A 8 3.09 24.59 12.68
CA ARG A 8 4.46 24.43 12.19
C ARG A 8 5.48 24.35 13.33
N GLU A 9 5.41 25.27 14.29
CA GLU A 9 6.31 25.29 15.47
C GLU A 9 6.15 24.03 16.32
N SER A 10 4.90 23.59 16.56
CA SER A 10 4.63 22.34 17.29
C SER A 10 5.20 21.11 16.55
N LEU A 11 5.04 21.02 15.23
CA LEU A 11 5.59 19.92 14.44
C LEU A 11 7.13 19.91 14.44
N LEU A 12 7.77 21.09 14.35
CA LEU A 12 9.23 21.21 14.43
C LEU A 12 9.76 20.75 15.78
N ALA A 13 9.11 21.14 16.87
CA ALA A 13 9.49 20.69 18.21
C ALA A 13 9.29 19.18 18.37
N LYS A 14 8.13 18.64 17.99
CA LYS A 14 7.84 17.19 18.05
C LYS A 14 8.82 16.36 17.21
N ARG A 15 9.26 16.89 16.08
CA ARG A 15 10.26 16.23 15.22
C ARG A 15 11.61 16.04 15.92
N TRP A 16 11.94 16.91 16.87
CA TRP A 16 13.19 16.86 17.61
C TRP A 16 12.96 16.90 19.13
N CYS A 17 12.56 15.78 19.70
CA CYS A 17 12.50 15.52 21.14
C CYS A 17 11.68 16.54 21.96
N GLY A 18 10.79 17.30 21.33
CA GLY A 18 10.01 18.36 22.00
C GLY A 18 10.78 19.66 22.26
N ILE A 19 12.01 19.79 21.73
CA ILE A 19 12.87 20.94 21.94
C ILE A 19 12.33 22.18 21.26
N THR A 20 12.25 23.28 22.02
CA THR A 20 11.83 24.59 21.55
C THR A 20 12.87 25.65 21.92
N ASN A 21 12.86 26.78 21.22
CA ASN A 21 13.67 27.96 21.54
C ASN A 21 15.16 27.68 21.79
N ARG A 22 15.76 26.82 20.96
CA ARG A 22 17.19 26.49 21.10
C ARG A 22 18.05 27.69 20.72
N ASN A 23 18.86 28.15 21.67
CA ASN A 23 19.91 29.15 21.44
C ASN A 23 21.23 28.63 22.03
N GLY A 24 22.11 28.12 21.16
CA GLY A 24 23.34 27.45 21.56
C GLY A 24 23.07 26.23 22.45
N VAL A 25 23.55 26.25 23.68
CA VAL A 25 23.33 25.19 24.70
C VAL A 25 22.02 25.34 25.47
N ASN A 26 21.36 26.48 25.35
CA ASN A 26 20.10 26.73 26.04
C ASN A 26 18.92 26.28 25.19
N TYR A 27 18.05 25.49 25.75
CA TYR A 27 16.82 25.02 25.12
C TYR A 27 15.78 24.67 26.22
N ASP A 28 14.54 24.51 25.79
CA ASP A 28 13.44 24.09 26.66
C ASP A 28 12.64 22.96 25.97
N ILE A 29 12.02 22.10 26.77
CA ILE A 29 11.16 21.02 26.31
C ILE A 29 9.75 21.30 26.81
N LYS A 30 8.86 21.72 25.91
CA LYS A 30 7.47 22.10 26.24
C LYS A 30 6.42 21.08 25.85
N GLN A 31 6.81 20.05 25.14
CA GLN A 31 5.91 18.97 24.66
C GLN A 31 6.67 17.67 24.43
N ILE A 32 5.95 16.54 24.45
CA ILE A 32 6.53 15.25 24.14
C ILE A 32 6.85 15.20 22.63
N GLY A 33 8.04 14.75 22.28
CA GLY A 33 8.50 14.52 20.92
C GLY A 33 9.52 13.40 20.85
N ASN A 34 9.83 12.95 19.64
CA ASN A 34 10.86 11.96 19.35
C ASN A 34 11.86 12.49 18.33
N ASN A 35 12.96 11.76 18.14
CA ASN A 35 13.87 12.06 17.05
C ASN A 35 13.32 11.47 15.74
N TYR A 36 12.67 12.31 14.93
CA TYR A 36 12.13 11.98 13.62
C TYR A 36 12.97 12.55 12.48
N TYR A 37 14.22 12.91 12.74
CA TYR A 37 15.09 13.33 11.65
C TYR A 37 15.42 12.18 10.72
N MET A 38 15.30 12.45 9.43
CA MET A 38 15.78 11.54 8.38
C MET A 38 17.31 11.52 8.42
N ASN A 39 17.90 10.33 8.45
CA ASN A 39 19.36 10.19 8.32
C ASN A 39 19.81 10.35 6.86
N GLU A 40 21.09 10.63 6.66
CA GLU A 40 21.67 10.89 5.35
C GLU A 40 21.51 9.72 4.37
N PHE A 41 21.62 8.48 4.84
CA PHE A 41 21.45 7.28 4.00
C PHE A 41 20.01 7.20 3.48
N SER A 42 19.03 7.38 4.34
CA SER A 42 17.62 7.37 3.93
C SER A 42 17.31 8.52 2.97
N ALA A 43 17.87 9.70 3.19
CA ALA A 43 17.72 10.85 2.32
C ALA A 43 18.33 10.59 0.93
N ALA A 44 19.53 10.05 0.87
CA ALA A 44 20.22 9.72 -0.38
C ALA A 44 19.44 8.68 -1.20
N ILE A 45 18.98 7.59 -0.56
CA ILE A 45 18.14 6.58 -1.21
C ILE A 45 16.84 7.21 -1.67
N GLY A 46 16.18 8.02 -0.82
CA GLY A 46 14.93 8.70 -1.14
C GLY A 46 15.02 9.60 -2.37
N LEU A 47 16.09 10.37 -2.51
CA LEU A 47 16.34 11.21 -3.68
C LEU A 47 16.45 10.41 -4.99
N VAL A 48 17.15 9.25 -4.94
CA VAL A 48 17.26 8.36 -6.10
C VAL A 48 15.91 7.74 -6.44
N GLN A 49 15.14 7.28 -5.44
CA GLN A 49 13.81 6.71 -5.65
C GLN A 49 12.83 7.74 -6.20
N LEU A 50 12.88 8.99 -5.72
CA LEU A 50 12.04 10.06 -6.23
C LEU A 50 12.28 10.33 -7.73
N LYS A 51 13.53 10.29 -8.19
CA LYS A 51 13.86 10.42 -9.63
C LYS A 51 13.28 9.29 -10.48
N LYS A 52 13.06 8.10 -9.89
CA LYS A 52 12.50 6.92 -10.59
C LYS A 52 10.99 6.82 -10.50
N LEU A 53 10.34 7.63 -9.67
CA LEU A 53 8.94 7.46 -9.28
C LEU A 53 7.99 7.39 -10.48
N ASP A 54 8.10 8.31 -11.44
CA ASP A 54 7.21 8.35 -12.61
C ASP A 54 7.39 7.13 -13.50
N THR A 55 8.64 6.68 -13.70
CA THR A 55 8.95 5.46 -14.46
C THR A 55 8.35 4.24 -13.79
N LEU A 56 8.52 4.08 -12.48
CA LEU A 56 7.97 2.97 -11.70
C LEU A 56 6.44 2.98 -11.73
N ASN A 57 5.81 4.13 -11.52
CA ASN A 57 4.36 4.27 -11.59
C ASN A 57 3.81 3.95 -12.99
N ASN A 58 4.53 4.30 -14.05
CA ASN A 58 4.13 3.96 -15.42
C ASN A 58 4.19 2.45 -15.67
N ILE A 59 5.17 1.73 -15.12
CA ILE A 59 5.24 0.26 -15.19
C ILE A 59 4.04 -0.34 -14.46
N HIS A 60 3.75 0.08 -13.24
CA HIS A 60 2.56 -0.37 -12.50
C HIS A 60 1.26 -0.14 -13.28
N ARG A 61 1.08 1.03 -13.89
CA ARG A 61 -0.10 1.34 -14.71
C ARG A 61 -0.22 0.44 -15.94
N LYS A 62 0.89 0.13 -16.62
CA LYS A 62 0.89 -0.80 -17.77
C LYS A 62 0.41 -2.19 -17.35
N ILE A 63 0.93 -2.73 -16.24
CA ILE A 63 0.52 -4.03 -15.70
C ILE A 63 -0.96 -4.01 -15.31
N ALA A 64 -1.39 -3.00 -14.55
CA ALA A 64 -2.77 -2.85 -14.10
C ALA A 64 -3.76 -2.70 -15.26
N LYS A 65 -3.37 -2.00 -16.34
CA LYS A 65 -4.17 -1.89 -17.56
C LYS A 65 -4.40 -3.26 -18.19
N ARG A 66 -3.35 -4.08 -18.34
CA ARG A 66 -3.46 -5.44 -18.83
C ARG A 66 -4.36 -6.30 -17.96
N TYR A 67 -4.18 -6.27 -16.64
CA TYR A 67 -5.03 -7.01 -15.71
C TYR A 67 -6.50 -6.58 -15.82
N SER A 68 -6.78 -5.29 -15.91
CA SER A 68 -8.15 -4.78 -16.09
C SER A 68 -8.79 -5.26 -17.39
N GLN A 69 -8.03 -5.39 -18.46
CA GLN A 69 -8.51 -5.80 -19.78
C GLN A 69 -8.61 -7.32 -19.96
N GLU A 70 -7.61 -8.06 -19.48
CA GLU A 70 -7.42 -9.47 -19.81
C GLU A 70 -7.92 -10.45 -18.73
N ILE A 71 -8.07 -10.01 -17.48
CA ILE A 71 -8.69 -10.81 -16.42
C ILE A 71 -10.21 -10.79 -16.61
N LYS A 72 -10.82 -11.96 -16.70
CA LYS A 72 -12.26 -12.13 -17.04
C LYS A 72 -13.20 -11.95 -15.85
N LEU A 73 -12.68 -11.81 -14.63
CA LEU A 73 -13.50 -11.55 -13.44
C LEU A 73 -14.24 -10.22 -13.54
N ASN A 74 -15.55 -10.24 -13.23
CA ASN A 74 -16.37 -9.03 -13.20
C ASN A 74 -16.01 -8.10 -12.04
N THR A 75 -15.57 -8.67 -10.90
CA THR A 75 -15.23 -7.90 -9.70
C THR A 75 -13.73 -7.86 -9.50
N LYS A 76 -13.12 -6.85 -10.06
CA LYS A 76 -11.68 -6.56 -9.99
C LYS A 76 -11.44 -5.07 -9.98
N MET A 77 -10.24 -4.66 -9.63
CA MET A 77 -9.82 -3.26 -9.68
C MET A 77 -9.91 -2.74 -11.12
N GLN A 78 -10.64 -1.64 -11.31
CA GLN A 78 -10.76 -1.00 -12.61
C GLN A 78 -9.54 -0.14 -12.91
N PHE A 79 -9.25 0.04 -14.21
CA PHE A 79 -8.13 0.88 -14.62
C PHE A 79 -8.48 2.37 -14.48
N ASP A 80 -7.61 3.12 -13.78
CA ASP A 80 -7.61 4.58 -13.71
C ASP A 80 -6.19 5.09 -13.98
N LYS A 81 -6.03 5.96 -14.96
CA LYS A 81 -4.74 6.56 -15.33
C LYS A 81 -4.06 7.36 -14.20
N ASN A 82 -4.83 7.85 -13.25
CA ASN A 82 -4.33 8.63 -12.12
C ASN A 82 -3.92 7.78 -10.91
N CYS A 83 -4.19 6.47 -10.94
CA CYS A 83 -3.80 5.54 -9.88
C CYS A 83 -2.35 5.07 -10.06
N SER A 84 -1.60 4.91 -8.96
CA SER A 84 -0.22 4.39 -8.96
C SER A 84 -0.13 2.85 -8.85
N TYR A 85 -1.23 2.19 -8.50
CA TYR A 85 -1.31 0.72 -8.42
C TYR A 85 -0.22 0.05 -7.59
N HIS A 86 0.02 0.48 -6.36
CA HIS A 86 0.94 -0.21 -5.46
C HIS A 86 0.48 -1.65 -5.14
N LEU A 87 -0.78 -1.97 -5.39
CA LEU A 87 -1.36 -3.31 -5.39
C LEU A 87 -2.49 -3.40 -6.43
N TYR A 88 -2.84 -4.63 -6.84
CA TYR A 88 -3.99 -4.90 -7.70
C TYR A 88 -4.87 -5.97 -7.07
N TRP A 89 -6.13 -5.64 -6.77
CA TRP A 89 -7.07 -6.54 -6.11
C TRP A 89 -8.11 -7.13 -7.06
N ILE A 90 -8.50 -8.35 -6.73
CA ILE A 90 -9.63 -9.08 -7.32
C ILE A 90 -10.51 -9.65 -6.22
N LEU A 91 -11.78 -9.93 -6.49
CA LEU A 91 -12.63 -10.70 -5.58
C LEU A 91 -12.89 -12.09 -6.16
N VAL A 92 -12.62 -13.12 -5.37
CA VAL A 92 -12.83 -14.53 -5.74
C VAL A 92 -13.75 -15.21 -4.75
N LYS A 93 -14.57 -16.16 -5.20
CA LYS A 93 -15.55 -16.87 -4.36
C LYS A 93 -14.87 -17.68 -3.25
N ASN A 94 -13.86 -18.47 -3.61
CA ASN A 94 -13.10 -19.30 -2.67
C ASN A 94 -11.64 -18.85 -2.58
N ARG A 95 -11.41 -17.80 -1.78
CA ARG A 95 -10.09 -17.21 -1.63
C ARG A 95 -8.99 -18.20 -1.24
N ASN A 96 -9.27 -19.07 -0.29
CA ASN A 96 -8.24 -19.97 0.24
C ASN A 96 -7.82 -21.00 -0.81
N GLU A 97 -8.77 -21.54 -1.54
CA GLU A 97 -8.50 -22.47 -2.63
C GLU A 97 -7.76 -21.79 -3.79
N PHE A 98 -8.23 -20.62 -4.20
CA PHE A 98 -7.56 -19.81 -5.22
C PHE A 98 -6.10 -19.55 -4.88
N ARG A 99 -5.83 -19.05 -3.65
CA ARG A 99 -4.48 -18.78 -3.18
C ARG A 99 -3.60 -20.03 -3.16
N LYS A 100 -4.14 -21.16 -2.71
CA LYS A 100 -3.44 -22.44 -2.70
C LYS A 100 -3.07 -22.91 -4.11
N LYS A 101 -3.97 -22.75 -5.09
CA LYS A 101 -3.71 -23.09 -6.50
C LYS A 101 -2.65 -22.16 -7.10
N MET A 102 -2.73 -20.85 -6.87
CA MET A 102 -1.74 -19.88 -7.34
C MET A 102 -0.35 -20.16 -6.75
N SER A 103 -0.26 -20.41 -5.44
CA SER A 103 0.99 -20.74 -4.75
C SER A 103 1.64 -22.01 -5.30
N LYS A 104 0.87 -23.07 -5.60
CA LYS A 104 1.38 -24.29 -6.25
C LYS A 104 1.98 -24.02 -7.64
N CYS A 105 1.57 -22.94 -8.29
CA CYS A 105 2.12 -22.50 -9.57
C CYS A 105 3.26 -21.48 -9.41
N GLY A 106 3.74 -21.23 -8.19
CA GLY A 106 4.81 -20.28 -7.88
C GLY A 106 4.36 -18.82 -7.91
N ILE A 107 3.06 -18.53 -7.74
CA ILE A 107 2.53 -17.17 -7.65
C ILE A 107 2.04 -16.91 -6.23
N GLU A 108 2.74 -16.04 -5.52
CA GLU A 108 2.29 -15.57 -4.21
C GLU A 108 1.18 -14.53 -4.35
N THR A 109 0.19 -14.61 -3.46
CA THR A 109 -0.96 -13.71 -3.44
C THR A 109 -1.17 -13.17 -2.03
N GLY A 110 -1.62 -11.93 -1.93
CA GLY A 110 -1.86 -11.26 -0.66
C GLY A 110 -3.35 -11.12 -0.31
N THR A 111 -3.59 -10.57 0.88
CA THR A 111 -4.92 -10.11 1.34
C THR A 111 -4.77 -8.72 1.91
N HIS A 112 -5.14 -7.70 1.17
CA HIS A 112 -5.05 -6.30 1.56
C HIS A 112 -6.45 -5.65 1.53
N TYR A 113 -7.16 -5.59 2.73
CA TYR A 113 -6.65 -6.03 4.02
C TYR A 113 -7.74 -6.81 4.77
N LYS A 114 -7.37 -7.52 5.85
CA LYS A 114 -8.34 -8.07 6.80
C LYS A 114 -9.13 -6.91 7.45
N PRO A 115 -10.46 -7.02 7.58
CA PRO A 115 -11.26 -5.97 8.21
C PRO A 115 -10.78 -5.62 9.62
N ILE A 116 -10.53 -4.33 9.87
CA ILE A 116 -9.85 -3.87 11.09
C ILE A 116 -10.63 -4.21 12.38
N HIS A 117 -11.97 -4.13 12.33
CA HIS A 117 -12.83 -4.46 13.47
C HIS A 117 -12.81 -5.95 13.87
N THR A 118 -12.12 -6.81 13.09
CA THR A 118 -11.94 -8.23 13.39
C THR A 118 -10.62 -8.55 14.10
N PHE A 119 -9.72 -7.58 14.26
CA PHE A 119 -8.50 -7.75 15.04
C PHE A 119 -8.78 -7.65 16.53
N SER A 120 -8.06 -8.42 17.35
CA SER A 120 -8.29 -8.49 18.80
C SER A 120 -8.30 -7.12 19.49
N LEU A 121 -7.34 -6.24 19.12
CA LEU A 121 -7.22 -4.89 19.67
C LEU A 121 -8.39 -3.97 19.29
N TYR A 122 -8.94 -4.13 18.09
CA TYR A 122 -10.00 -3.27 17.54
C TYR A 122 -11.35 -3.97 17.48
N LYS A 123 -11.50 -5.11 18.17
CA LYS A 123 -12.72 -5.93 18.12
C LYS A 123 -13.94 -5.12 18.52
N SER A 124 -14.91 -5.03 17.61
CA SER A 124 -16.16 -4.35 17.80
C SER A 124 -17.33 -5.34 17.72
N LYS A 125 -18.43 -5.05 18.44
CA LYS A 125 -19.72 -5.76 18.31
C LYS A 125 -20.47 -5.37 17.02
N THR A 126 -20.05 -4.32 16.34
CA THR A 126 -20.66 -3.82 15.10
C THR A 126 -20.43 -4.82 13.97
N LYS A 127 -21.53 -5.26 13.36
CA LYS A 127 -21.48 -6.13 12.16
C LYS A 127 -21.41 -5.26 10.91
N LEU A 128 -20.32 -5.37 10.16
CA LEU A 128 -20.08 -4.66 8.91
C LEU A 128 -20.14 -5.66 7.75
N LYS A 129 -21.35 -6.11 7.42
CA LYS A 129 -21.63 -7.19 6.47
C LYS A 129 -20.90 -7.06 5.14
N ASN A 130 -20.93 -5.87 4.53
CA ASN A 130 -20.24 -5.63 3.24
C ASN A 130 -18.72 -5.74 3.38
N THR A 131 -18.15 -5.09 4.40
CA THR A 131 -16.71 -5.13 4.70
C THR A 131 -16.23 -6.56 4.98
N GLU A 132 -17.01 -7.32 5.75
CA GLU A 132 -16.69 -8.71 6.09
C GLU A 132 -16.75 -9.62 4.86
N ASN A 133 -17.76 -9.44 3.99
CA ASN A 133 -17.88 -10.21 2.76
C ASN A 133 -16.73 -9.91 1.80
N ILE A 134 -16.38 -8.64 1.60
CA ILE A 134 -15.21 -8.27 0.80
C ILE A 134 -13.93 -8.83 1.44
N GLY A 135 -13.78 -8.71 2.76
CA GLY A 135 -12.64 -9.24 3.49
C GLY A 135 -12.44 -10.75 3.38
N LYS A 136 -13.51 -11.51 3.10
CA LYS A 136 -13.44 -12.97 2.84
C LYS A 136 -13.01 -13.33 1.42
N SER A 137 -13.27 -12.45 0.45
CA SER A 137 -13.09 -12.71 -0.99
C SER A 137 -11.93 -11.95 -1.62
N ILE A 138 -11.44 -10.88 -0.99
CA ILE A 138 -10.38 -10.06 -1.57
C ILE A 138 -9.04 -10.81 -1.62
N VAL A 139 -8.42 -10.75 -2.80
CA VAL A 139 -7.06 -11.24 -3.07
C VAL A 139 -6.31 -10.15 -3.82
N THR A 140 -5.05 -9.95 -3.49
CA THR A 140 -4.14 -9.14 -4.31
C THR A 140 -3.19 -10.05 -5.06
N ILE A 141 -3.08 -9.81 -6.36
CA ILE A 141 -2.15 -10.49 -7.26
C ILE A 141 -0.91 -9.61 -7.47
N PRO A 142 0.25 -10.20 -7.85
CA PRO A 142 1.48 -9.44 -8.02
C PRO A 142 1.31 -8.30 -9.02
N CYS A 143 1.73 -7.09 -8.63
CA CYS A 143 1.73 -5.90 -9.49
C CYS A 143 2.93 -5.05 -9.10
N HIS A 144 4.10 -5.29 -9.70
CA HIS A 144 5.34 -4.59 -9.37
C HIS A 144 6.30 -4.53 -10.57
N PRO A 145 7.24 -3.57 -10.58
CA PRO A 145 8.13 -3.36 -11.73
C PRO A 145 9.10 -4.51 -12.06
N GLY A 146 9.25 -5.49 -11.17
CA GLY A 146 10.10 -6.66 -11.39
C GLY A 146 9.42 -7.79 -12.19
N LEU A 147 8.14 -7.64 -12.58
CA LEU A 147 7.46 -8.63 -13.43
C LEU A 147 7.86 -8.44 -14.89
N ASN A 148 8.25 -9.53 -15.54
CA ASN A 148 8.42 -9.56 -17.00
C ASN A 148 7.11 -9.94 -17.71
N GLU A 149 7.08 -9.88 -19.05
CA GLU A 149 5.88 -10.20 -19.84
C GLU A 149 5.37 -11.61 -19.60
N SER A 150 6.24 -12.61 -19.53
CA SER A 150 5.88 -14.01 -19.28
C SER A 150 5.23 -14.19 -17.89
N ASP A 151 5.71 -13.46 -16.87
CA ASP A 151 5.11 -13.47 -15.54
C ASP A 151 3.69 -12.90 -15.57
N ILE A 152 3.50 -11.77 -16.25
CA ILE A 152 2.20 -11.08 -16.37
C ILE A 152 1.20 -12.00 -17.09
N GLU A 153 1.57 -12.59 -18.20
CA GLU A 153 0.74 -13.55 -18.95
C GLU A 153 0.37 -14.77 -18.10
N LYS A 154 1.35 -15.33 -17.39
CA LYS A 154 1.13 -16.45 -16.47
C LYS A 154 0.14 -16.10 -15.37
N ILE A 155 0.27 -14.91 -14.75
CA ILE A 155 -0.64 -14.44 -13.70
C ILE A 155 -2.07 -14.29 -14.26
N ILE A 156 -2.24 -13.66 -15.42
CA ILE A 156 -3.54 -13.47 -16.08
C ILE A 156 -4.19 -14.83 -16.38
N ARG A 157 -3.46 -15.71 -17.05
CA ARG A 157 -3.95 -17.05 -17.43
C ARG A 157 -4.38 -17.87 -16.22
N LEU A 158 -3.57 -17.91 -15.16
CA LEU A 158 -3.88 -18.67 -13.97
C LEU A 158 -4.99 -18.03 -13.14
N THR A 159 -5.07 -16.69 -13.09
CA THR A 159 -6.20 -16.00 -12.48
C THR A 159 -7.50 -16.37 -13.17
N ASN A 160 -7.56 -16.32 -14.48
CA ASN A 160 -8.74 -16.71 -15.26
C ASN A 160 -9.11 -18.20 -15.13
N LYS A 161 -8.12 -19.06 -14.88
CA LYS A 161 -8.34 -20.50 -14.71
C LYS A 161 -8.90 -20.87 -13.34
N PHE A 162 -8.50 -20.16 -12.29
CA PHE A 162 -8.77 -20.56 -10.90
C PHE A 162 -9.81 -19.70 -10.18
N SER A 163 -10.23 -18.58 -10.76
CA SER A 163 -11.23 -17.66 -10.18
C SER A 163 -12.67 -18.13 -10.38
#